data_b70b3c5c816cbca5f5507e0a317918e0
#
_entry.id   b70b3c5c816cbca5f5507e0a317918e0
#
_cell.length_a   1.000
_cell.length_b   1.000
_cell.length_c   1.000
_cell.angle_alpha   90.00
_cell.angle_beta   90.00
_cell.angle_gamma   90.00
#
_symmetry.space_group_name_H-M   'P 1'
#
loop_
_entity.id
_entity.type
_entity.pdbx_description
1 polymer ?
#
loop_
_entity_poly.entity_id
_entity_poly.type
_entity_poly.pdbx_seq_one_letter_code
_entity_poly.pdbx_strand_id
1 'polypeptide(L)'
;MKKYFMRFSSACSDENVFNAIMSVLGVFAVCLAVLVCVAQVGLRVYPLRNYLTNVDTLDGAVLAGTQPIVDRGSVTLSLNDGKPSNEIEILINGDIAMPFDEETKTVEVSGQSVIEVRNLSGSAVTVSVGKVSDNLETVLNNECMTVDKSAVLCRVMFE
;
A
#
# COMPACT_ATOMS: atom_id res chain seq x y z
N MET A 1 -35.24 20.75 40.84
CA MET A 1 -34.72 20.81 39.48
C MET A 1 -35.29 21.96 38.62
N LYS A 2 -36.55 22.36 38.72
CA LYS A 2 -37.15 23.48 37.95
C LYS A 2 -36.53 24.87 38.21
N LYS A 3 -36.01 25.15 39.39
CA LYS A 3 -35.42 26.47 39.74
C LYS A 3 -34.07 26.76 39.10
N TYR A 4 -33.29 25.73 38.79
CA TYR A 4 -31.99 25.90 38.15
C TYR A 4 -32.12 26.14 36.63
N PHE A 5 -33.14 25.55 36.02
CA PHE A 5 -33.41 25.72 34.58
C PHE A 5 -33.93 27.14 34.26
N MET A 6 -34.74 27.74 35.15
CA MET A 6 -35.21 29.13 34.93
C MET A 6 -34.11 30.19 35.11
N ARG A 7 -33.06 29.89 35.92
CA ARG A 7 -31.95 30.81 36.10
C ARG A 7 -30.99 30.81 34.89
N PHE A 8 -30.89 29.71 34.18
CA PHE A 8 -30.13 29.60 32.95
C PHE A 8 -30.82 30.31 31.76
N SER A 9 -32.16 30.28 31.72
CA SER A 9 -32.97 30.93 30.71
C SER A 9 -32.94 32.46 30.82
N SER A 10 -32.83 33.01 32.01
CA SER A 10 -32.79 34.49 32.20
C SER A 10 -31.38 35.08 31.92
N ALA A 11 -30.32 34.30 32.07
CA ALA A 11 -28.95 34.72 31.75
C ALA A 11 -28.69 34.77 30.25
N CYS A 12 -29.45 34.00 29.45
CA CYS A 12 -29.34 34.00 27.99
C CYS A 12 -30.18 35.10 27.29
N SER A 13 -30.91 35.90 28.06
CA SER A 13 -31.78 36.99 27.53
C SER A 13 -31.04 38.32 27.34
N ASP A 14 -29.77 38.40 27.76
CA ASP A 14 -28.96 39.56 27.53
C ASP A 14 -28.29 39.42 26.13
N GLU A 15 -28.76 40.24 25.17
CA GLU A 15 -28.27 40.21 23.78
C GLU A 15 -26.75 40.32 23.67
N ASN A 16 -26.13 41.03 24.60
CA ASN A 16 -24.68 41.16 24.72
C ASN A 16 -23.97 39.87 25.13
N VAL A 17 -24.57 39.11 26.04
CA VAL A 17 -24.00 37.80 26.49
C VAL A 17 -24.15 36.76 25.39
N PHE A 18 -25.29 36.75 24.69
CA PHE A 18 -25.50 35.85 23.55
C PHE A 18 -24.51 36.14 22.41
N ASN A 19 -24.33 37.42 22.04
CA ASN A 19 -23.37 37.82 21.02
C ASN A 19 -21.93 37.52 21.41
N ALA A 20 -21.57 37.69 22.68
CA ALA A 20 -20.23 37.31 23.19
C ALA A 20 -20.00 35.80 23.09
N ILE A 21 -20.99 34.95 23.48
CA ILE A 21 -20.90 33.51 23.37
C ILE A 21 -20.78 33.07 21.92
N MET A 22 -21.60 33.64 21.01
CA MET A 22 -21.54 33.33 19.58
C MET A 22 -20.20 33.73 18.96
N SER A 23 -19.64 34.87 19.37
CA SER A 23 -18.31 35.32 18.92
C SER A 23 -17.20 34.35 19.37
N VAL A 24 -17.21 33.92 20.64
CA VAL A 24 -16.24 32.97 21.17
C VAL A 24 -16.39 31.62 20.47
N LEU A 25 -17.62 31.16 20.25
CA LEU A 25 -17.90 29.91 19.55
C LEU A 25 -17.39 29.96 18.09
N GLY A 26 -17.59 31.11 17.43
CA GLY A 26 -17.10 31.34 16.08
C GLY A 26 -15.58 31.29 15.99
N VAL A 27 -14.88 31.97 16.89
CA VAL A 27 -13.40 31.94 16.97
C VAL A 27 -12.92 30.50 17.24
N PHE A 28 -13.57 29.79 18.17
CA PHE A 28 -13.21 28.41 18.48
C PHE A 28 -13.39 27.47 17.28
N ALA A 29 -14.50 27.62 16.54
CA ALA A 29 -14.74 26.85 15.32
C ALA A 29 -13.67 27.10 14.24
N VAL A 30 -13.26 28.35 14.05
CA VAL A 30 -12.18 28.70 13.12
C VAL A 30 -10.84 28.08 13.57
N CYS A 31 -10.50 28.15 14.85
CA CYS A 31 -9.29 27.53 15.38
C CYS A 31 -9.29 26.00 15.16
N LEU A 32 -10.41 25.32 15.39
CA LEU A 32 -10.52 23.89 15.14
C LEU A 32 -10.36 23.58 13.64
N ALA A 33 -10.97 24.35 12.76
CA ALA A 33 -10.84 24.16 11.31
C ALA A 33 -9.38 24.30 10.86
N VAL A 34 -8.67 25.32 11.36
CA VAL A 34 -7.23 25.51 11.08
C VAL A 34 -6.42 24.32 11.58
N LEU A 35 -6.69 23.84 12.80
CA LEU A 35 -5.98 22.69 13.38
C LEU A 35 -6.18 21.41 12.56
N VAL A 36 -7.42 21.17 12.09
CA VAL A 36 -7.70 20.03 11.20
C VAL A 36 -6.97 20.17 9.87
N CYS A 37 -6.94 21.37 9.27
CA CYS A 37 -6.19 21.60 8.04
C CYS A 37 -4.68 21.36 8.22
N VAL A 38 -4.11 21.84 9.31
CA VAL A 38 -2.68 21.61 9.64
C VAL A 38 -2.39 20.13 9.83
N ALA A 39 -3.28 19.40 10.52
CA ALA A 39 -3.14 17.96 10.70
C ALA A 39 -3.21 17.20 9.36
N GLN A 40 -4.15 17.57 8.48
CA GLN A 40 -4.27 16.96 7.16
C GLN A 40 -3.05 17.19 6.27
N VAL A 41 -2.51 18.43 6.29
CA VAL A 41 -1.27 18.74 5.56
C VAL A 41 -0.09 17.97 6.17
N GLY A 42 0.00 17.92 7.50
CA GLY A 42 1.05 17.18 8.20
C GLY A 42 1.07 15.69 7.86
N LEU A 43 -0.11 15.07 7.71
CA LEU A 43 -0.22 13.66 7.32
C LEU A 43 0.17 13.37 5.87
N ARG A 44 0.20 14.39 4.99
CA ARG A 44 0.67 14.25 3.61
C ARG A 44 2.19 14.34 3.47
N VAL A 45 2.86 14.95 4.43
CA VAL A 45 4.31 15.11 4.43
C VAL A 45 4.93 13.91 5.14
N TYR A 46 5.63 13.05 4.40
CA TYR A 46 6.19 11.78 4.88
C TYR A 46 6.91 11.86 6.24
N PRO A 47 7.86 12.80 6.49
CA PRO A 47 8.53 12.87 7.78
C PRO A 47 7.62 13.28 8.95
N LEU A 48 6.59 14.10 8.70
CA LEU A 48 5.63 14.50 9.72
C LEU A 48 4.61 13.40 10.02
N ARG A 49 4.24 12.64 9.02
CA ARG A 49 3.35 11.49 9.18
C ARG A 49 3.96 10.48 10.15
N ASN A 50 5.22 10.11 9.97
CA ASN A 50 5.92 9.17 10.84
C ASN A 50 5.97 9.65 12.28
N TYR A 51 6.19 10.96 12.49
CA TYR A 51 6.21 11.54 13.83
C TYR A 51 4.83 11.58 14.49
N LEU A 52 3.77 11.89 13.72
CA LEU A 52 2.41 12.04 14.24
C LEU A 52 1.70 10.70 14.45
N THR A 53 1.96 9.70 13.63
CA THR A 53 1.26 8.41 13.68
C THR A 53 2.03 7.35 14.44
N ASN A 54 3.34 7.55 14.68
CA ASN A 54 4.23 6.59 15.33
C ASN A 54 4.13 5.16 14.76
N VAL A 55 3.70 5.05 13.48
CA VAL A 55 3.41 3.76 12.84
C VAL A 55 4.69 2.95 12.64
N ASP A 56 5.82 3.64 12.37
CA ASP A 56 7.11 2.95 12.17
C ASP A 56 7.65 2.28 13.46
N THR A 57 7.12 2.67 14.63
CA THR A 57 7.49 2.00 15.90
C THR A 57 6.56 0.83 16.23
N LEU A 58 5.42 0.71 15.52
CA LEU A 58 4.50 -0.42 15.65
C LEU A 58 4.77 -1.54 14.63
N ASP A 59 5.53 -1.23 13.57
CA ASP A 59 6.09 -2.26 12.69
C ASP A 59 7.21 -3.01 13.44
N GLY A 60 6.76 -3.92 14.29
CA GLY A 60 7.53 -4.95 14.94
C GLY A 60 8.90 -4.44 15.42
N ALA A 61 9.00 -4.07 16.71
CA ALA A 61 10.31 -4.04 17.32
C ALA A 61 11.01 -5.36 16.97
N VAL A 62 12.02 -5.30 16.11
CA VAL A 62 12.85 -6.46 15.80
C VAL A 62 13.38 -6.92 17.15
N LEU A 63 12.81 -7.99 17.70
CA LEU A 63 13.31 -8.63 18.89
C LEU A 63 14.76 -8.98 18.57
N ALA A 64 15.70 -8.34 19.26
CA ALA A 64 17.11 -8.53 19.05
C ALA A 64 17.40 -10.03 19.08
N GLY A 65 17.73 -10.63 17.94
CA GLY A 65 18.06 -12.05 17.78
C GLY A 65 17.10 -12.89 16.95
N THR A 66 15.91 -12.43 16.63
CA THR A 66 15.05 -13.06 15.62
C THR A 66 15.13 -12.24 14.33
N GLN A 67 15.89 -12.71 13.37
CA GLN A 67 15.65 -12.26 12.00
C GLN A 67 14.17 -12.53 11.72
N PRO A 68 13.40 -11.55 11.18
CA PRO A 68 12.07 -11.85 10.73
C PRO A 68 12.22 -13.06 9.81
N ILE A 69 11.51 -14.15 10.12
CA ILE A 69 11.37 -15.27 9.19
C ILE A 69 10.52 -14.69 8.05
N VAL A 70 11.18 -13.99 7.16
CA VAL A 70 10.57 -13.61 5.89
C VAL A 70 10.68 -14.88 5.08
N ASP A 71 9.56 -15.60 4.97
CA ASP A 71 9.50 -16.72 4.07
C ASP A 71 9.89 -16.22 2.68
N ARG A 72 11.03 -16.71 2.20
CA ARG A 72 11.57 -16.37 0.89
C ARG A 72 11.56 -17.62 0.04
N GLY A 73 11.16 -17.45 -1.17
CA GLY A 73 11.20 -18.48 -2.17
C GLY A 73 11.60 -17.94 -3.52
N SER A 74 11.79 -18.78 -4.48
CA SER A 74 12.14 -18.40 -5.84
C SER A 74 11.22 -19.07 -6.85
N VAL A 75 10.91 -18.31 -7.88
CA VAL A 75 10.12 -18.75 -9.03
C VAL A 75 10.94 -18.52 -10.28
N THR A 76 11.12 -19.55 -11.09
CA THR A 76 11.82 -19.45 -12.36
C THR A 76 10.81 -19.29 -13.49
N LEU A 77 10.98 -18.25 -14.28
CA LEU A 77 10.16 -17.95 -15.46
C LEU A 77 10.98 -18.24 -16.70
N SER A 78 10.36 -18.80 -17.73
CA SER A 78 10.98 -19.10 -19.01
C SER A 78 10.22 -18.48 -20.16
N LEU A 79 10.95 -17.89 -21.10
CA LEU A 79 10.41 -17.35 -22.32
C LEU A 79 10.43 -18.44 -23.39
N ASN A 80 9.24 -18.93 -23.77
CA ASN A 80 9.11 -20.05 -24.71
C ASN A 80 9.04 -19.56 -26.16
N ASP A 81 8.48 -18.35 -26.37
CA ASP A 81 8.39 -17.72 -27.68
C ASP A 81 8.62 -16.21 -27.51
N GLY A 82 9.35 -15.62 -28.46
CA GLY A 82 9.81 -14.25 -28.40
C GLY A 82 11.31 -14.15 -28.16
N LYS A 83 11.84 -12.94 -28.20
CA LYS A 83 13.25 -12.67 -27.91
C LYS A 83 13.38 -11.98 -26.56
N PRO A 84 14.34 -12.41 -25.70
CA PRO A 84 14.66 -11.67 -24.49
C PRO A 84 14.91 -10.19 -24.77
N SER A 85 14.34 -9.32 -23.98
CA SER A 85 14.44 -7.87 -24.18
C SER A 85 14.22 -7.13 -22.87
N ASN A 86 14.89 -6.00 -22.71
CA ASN A 86 14.65 -5.08 -21.60
C ASN A 86 13.25 -4.42 -21.65
N GLU A 87 12.54 -4.56 -22.78
CA GLU A 87 11.16 -4.07 -22.94
C GLU A 87 10.12 -5.05 -22.38
N ILE A 88 10.55 -6.24 -21.97
CA ILE A 88 9.72 -7.21 -21.26
C ILE A 88 10.11 -7.13 -19.80
N GLU A 89 9.16 -6.79 -18.94
CA GLU A 89 9.39 -6.55 -17.52
C GLU A 89 8.62 -7.54 -16.67
N ILE A 90 9.29 -8.07 -15.65
CA ILE A 90 8.66 -8.89 -14.62
C ILE A 90 8.29 -7.98 -13.46
N LEU A 91 7.04 -8.04 -13.04
CA LEU A 91 6.52 -7.27 -11.91
C LEU A 91 6.16 -8.23 -10.77
N ILE A 92 6.43 -7.79 -9.54
CA ILE A 92 5.98 -8.44 -8.32
C ILE A 92 5.06 -7.46 -7.60
N ASN A 93 3.81 -7.86 -7.39
CA ASN A 93 2.78 -7.03 -6.75
C ASN A 93 2.56 -5.66 -7.45
N GLY A 94 2.80 -5.61 -8.77
CA GLY A 94 2.68 -4.39 -9.58
C GLY A 94 3.94 -3.53 -9.65
N ASP A 95 4.98 -3.83 -8.86
CA ASP A 95 6.27 -3.14 -8.92
C ASP A 95 7.23 -3.86 -9.87
N ILE A 96 8.01 -3.09 -10.64
CA ILE A 96 9.00 -3.65 -11.57
C ILE A 96 10.13 -4.28 -10.75
N ALA A 97 10.26 -5.61 -10.86
CA ALA A 97 11.31 -6.36 -10.18
C ALA A 97 12.58 -6.42 -11.04
N MET A 98 12.44 -6.82 -12.31
CA MET A 98 13.56 -6.96 -13.23
C MET A 98 13.10 -7.02 -14.69
N PRO A 99 13.98 -6.70 -15.67
CA PRO A 99 13.72 -6.95 -17.08
C PRO A 99 13.89 -8.45 -17.41
N PHE A 100 13.22 -8.88 -18.47
CA PHE A 100 13.33 -10.23 -19.03
C PHE A 100 14.34 -10.25 -20.17
N ASP A 101 15.62 -10.01 -19.86
CA ASP A 101 16.74 -9.87 -20.81
C ASP A 101 17.46 -11.20 -21.13
N GLU A 102 17.01 -12.31 -20.51
CA GLU A 102 17.49 -13.67 -20.75
C GLU A 102 16.30 -14.61 -21.00
N GLU A 103 16.56 -15.80 -21.59
CA GLU A 103 15.51 -16.80 -21.87
C GLU A 103 14.86 -17.35 -20.59
N THR A 104 15.61 -17.31 -19.47
CA THR A 104 15.15 -17.81 -18.18
C THR A 104 15.57 -16.86 -17.08
N LYS A 105 14.61 -16.46 -16.24
CA LYS A 105 14.85 -15.59 -15.09
C LYS A 105 14.30 -16.20 -13.80
N THR A 106 15.08 -16.11 -12.75
CA THR A 106 14.66 -16.51 -11.41
C THR A 106 14.34 -15.26 -10.59
N VAL A 107 13.15 -15.23 -10.05
CA VAL A 107 12.61 -14.13 -9.27
C VAL A 107 12.49 -14.55 -7.82
N GLU A 108 13.07 -13.78 -6.90
CA GLU A 108 12.86 -13.98 -5.47
C GLU A 108 11.55 -13.34 -5.03
N VAL A 109 10.77 -14.07 -4.27
CA VAL A 109 9.49 -13.63 -3.72
C VAL A 109 9.49 -13.76 -2.21
N SER A 110 8.79 -12.84 -1.55
CA SER A 110 8.62 -12.83 -0.10
C SER A 110 7.15 -12.62 0.25
N GLY A 111 6.60 -13.45 1.13
CA GLY A 111 5.19 -13.39 1.48
C GLY A 111 4.27 -13.76 0.30
N GLN A 112 3.00 -13.41 0.41
CA GLN A 112 2.06 -13.58 -0.70
C GLN A 112 2.40 -12.60 -1.83
N SER A 113 2.66 -13.12 -3.02
CA SER A 113 3.06 -12.31 -4.16
C SER A 113 2.30 -12.67 -5.42
N VAL A 114 2.07 -11.66 -6.24
CA VAL A 114 1.50 -11.81 -7.59
C VAL A 114 2.60 -11.51 -8.58
N ILE A 115 2.88 -12.43 -9.48
CA ILE A 115 3.88 -12.26 -10.53
C ILE A 115 3.15 -11.93 -11.83
N GLU A 116 3.52 -10.81 -12.42
CA GLU A 116 2.98 -10.31 -13.68
C GLU A 116 4.12 -10.10 -14.67
N VAL A 117 3.80 -10.22 -15.95
CA VAL A 117 4.71 -9.83 -17.03
C VAL A 117 4.08 -8.71 -17.83
N ARG A 118 4.85 -7.64 -18.03
CA ARG A 118 4.50 -6.53 -18.89
C ARG A 118 5.40 -6.52 -20.12
N ASN A 119 4.79 -6.50 -21.28
CA ASN A 119 5.47 -6.55 -22.56
C ASN A 119 5.28 -5.23 -23.30
N LEU A 120 6.36 -4.50 -23.51
CA LEU A 120 6.42 -3.24 -24.23
C LEU A 120 7.04 -3.39 -25.63
N SER A 121 7.50 -4.61 -26.00
CA SER A 121 8.22 -4.86 -27.27
C SER A 121 7.35 -4.76 -28.53
N GLY A 122 6.02 -4.69 -28.36
CA GLY A 122 5.07 -4.60 -29.47
C GLY A 122 4.79 -5.93 -30.20
N SER A 123 5.45 -7.03 -29.84
CA SER A 123 5.20 -8.39 -30.33
C SER A 123 4.77 -9.29 -29.18
N ALA A 124 3.80 -10.17 -29.40
CA ALA A 124 3.38 -11.12 -28.40
C ALA A 124 4.54 -12.04 -27.98
N VAL A 125 4.64 -12.32 -26.69
CA VAL A 125 5.62 -13.25 -26.12
C VAL A 125 4.92 -14.31 -25.31
N THR A 126 5.50 -15.52 -25.30
CA THR A 126 4.94 -16.62 -24.54
C THR A 126 5.85 -16.96 -23.35
N VAL A 127 5.30 -16.83 -22.15
CA VAL A 127 6.03 -17.06 -20.89
C VAL A 127 5.42 -18.24 -20.17
N SER A 128 6.27 -19.09 -19.60
CA SER A 128 5.88 -20.19 -18.72
C SER A 128 6.51 -20.07 -17.35
N VAL A 129 5.81 -20.59 -16.35
CA VAL A 129 6.33 -20.76 -15.00
C VAL A 129 7.05 -22.11 -14.94
N GLY A 130 8.35 -22.07 -14.67
CA GLY A 130 9.20 -23.24 -14.57
C GLY A 130 9.29 -23.75 -13.13
N LYS A 131 10.54 -23.78 -12.59
CA LYS A 131 10.80 -24.30 -11.25
C LYS A 131 10.33 -23.31 -10.18
N VAL A 132 9.64 -23.84 -9.17
CA VAL A 132 9.20 -23.14 -7.97
C VAL A 132 9.88 -23.77 -6.76
N SER A 133 10.25 -22.98 -5.76
CA SER A 133 10.80 -23.50 -4.50
C SER A 133 9.80 -24.37 -3.77
N ASP A 134 10.28 -25.40 -3.08
CA ASP A 134 9.47 -26.43 -2.40
C ASP A 134 8.59 -25.86 -1.25
N ASN A 135 8.93 -24.68 -0.74
CA ASN A 135 8.20 -23.96 0.31
C ASN A 135 7.11 -23.02 -0.24
N LEU A 136 6.88 -23.04 -1.55
CA LEU A 136 5.91 -22.19 -2.21
C LEU A 136 4.79 -23.00 -2.86
N GLU A 137 3.56 -22.61 -2.57
CA GLU A 137 2.41 -23.05 -3.33
C GLU A 137 2.09 -22.00 -4.40
N THR A 138 1.94 -22.43 -5.64
CA THR A 138 1.63 -21.53 -6.76
C THR A 138 0.25 -21.85 -7.32
N VAL A 139 -0.59 -20.82 -7.39
CA VAL A 139 -1.81 -20.87 -8.18
C VAL A 139 -1.50 -20.28 -9.55
N LEU A 140 -1.31 -21.18 -10.53
CA LEU A 140 -1.07 -20.81 -11.92
C LEU A 140 -2.39 -20.44 -12.60
N ASN A 141 -2.38 -19.35 -13.36
CA ASN A 141 -3.49 -19.09 -14.27
C ASN A 141 -3.45 -20.06 -15.47
N ASN A 142 -2.24 -20.30 -16.01
CA ASN A 142 -1.94 -21.28 -17.06
C ASN A 142 -0.44 -21.63 -16.97
N GLU A 143 -0.07 -22.86 -17.30
CA GLU A 143 1.34 -23.29 -17.35
C GLU A 143 2.16 -22.48 -18.38
N CYS A 144 1.50 -22.01 -19.42
CA CYS A 144 2.10 -21.22 -20.48
C CYS A 144 1.10 -20.14 -20.91
N MET A 145 1.53 -18.87 -20.93
CA MET A 145 0.66 -17.74 -21.22
C MET A 145 1.29 -16.83 -22.28
N THR A 146 0.49 -16.49 -23.28
CA THR A 146 0.89 -15.49 -24.27
C THR A 146 0.53 -14.10 -23.76
N VAL A 147 1.53 -13.21 -23.76
CA VAL A 147 1.44 -11.85 -23.23
C VAL A 147 1.61 -10.85 -24.36
N ASP A 148 0.53 -10.14 -24.69
CA ASP A 148 0.56 -9.05 -25.69
C ASP A 148 1.01 -7.73 -25.06
N LYS A 149 0.45 -7.37 -23.91
CA LYS A 149 0.77 -6.12 -23.19
C LYS A 149 1.09 -6.35 -21.72
N SER A 150 0.19 -6.98 -20.98
CA SER A 150 0.38 -7.33 -19.58
C SER A 150 -0.49 -8.53 -19.22
N ALA A 151 0.06 -9.44 -18.45
CA ALA A 151 -0.68 -10.59 -17.93
C ALA A 151 -0.15 -11.03 -16.56
N VAL A 152 -1.08 -11.46 -15.70
CA VAL A 152 -0.76 -12.12 -14.43
C VAL A 152 -0.45 -13.58 -14.70
N LEU A 153 0.77 -14.00 -14.42
CA LEU A 153 1.20 -15.38 -14.61
C LEU A 153 0.75 -16.29 -13.48
N CYS A 154 1.09 -15.93 -12.27
CA CYS A 154 0.78 -16.74 -11.10
C CYS A 154 0.63 -15.91 -9.84
N ARG A 155 -0.04 -16.49 -8.86
CA ARG A 155 -0.05 -16.05 -7.49
C ARG A 155 0.72 -17.06 -6.65
N VAL A 156 1.61 -16.56 -5.81
CA VAL A 156 2.50 -17.35 -4.96
C VAL A 156 2.08 -17.17 -3.52
N MET A 157 2.01 -18.29 -2.79
CA MET A 157 1.72 -18.34 -1.35
C MET A 157 2.74 -19.26 -0.68
N PHE A 158 3.05 -19.00 0.59
CA PHE A 158 3.86 -19.90 1.40
C PHE A 158 2.94 -20.91 2.12
N GLU A 159 3.38 -22.17 2.21
CA GLU A 159 2.71 -23.19 3.01
C GLU A 159 2.82 -22.92 4.52
#